data_be4916054afac43210c2fe487401b061
#
_entry.id   be4916054afac43210c2fe487401b061
#
_cell.length_a   1.000
_cell.length_b   1.000
_cell.length_c   1.000
_cell.angle_alpha   90.00
_cell.angle_beta   90.00
_cell.angle_gamma   90.00
#
_symmetry.space_group_name_H-M   'P 1'
#
loop_
_entity.id
_entity.type
_entity.pdbx_description
1 polymer ?
#
loop_
_entity_poly.entity_id
_entity_poly.type
_entity_poly.pdbx_seq_one_letter_code
_entity_poly.pdbx_strand_id
1 'polypeptide(L)'
;ANTETIVGHTTLATGATPAVHGMVGNVWYHQESGELGYNIEDSEPPLLATRTGKMEGAQVDPAQKRSRSSGRSPRGILAPTFSDTLKIATGGQSKIFAISGKDRSAVAMAGRSGAASWDSTDNGDCQTSTYYLDADPDWVSDWNARRQAQQLDGQQWQLLLPPGKYRPGRRDDRPYEVDLKGFGRSFPHPFGPADHPLFFTRVLVSPEGDRLLLDFGKHLIEAEQLGQDAITDYLSISFSAVDAVNHFFGPASVENEDVVLQLDRTLADLLQFIDKKVGLNNTLIVFSADHGMAEMPEYA
;
A
#
# COMPACT_ATOMS: atom_id res chain seq x y z
N ALA A 1 -11.68 -6.31 18.23
CA ALA A 1 -11.63 -5.63 16.93
C ALA A 1 -10.79 -6.49 16.01
N ASN A 2 -11.22 -6.64 14.77
CA ASN A 2 -10.46 -7.36 13.77
C ASN A 2 -9.39 -6.42 13.23
N THR A 3 -8.12 -6.74 13.46
CA THR A 3 -6.97 -5.89 13.11
C THR A 3 -6.33 -6.38 11.82
N GLU A 4 -7.10 -6.33 10.73
CA GLU A 4 -6.65 -6.73 9.39
C GLU A 4 -6.86 -5.62 8.37
N THR A 5 -5.98 -5.53 7.40
CA THR A 5 -5.91 -4.42 6.44
C THR A 5 -7.24 -4.11 5.76
N ILE A 6 -7.90 -5.14 5.17
CA ILE A 6 -9.17 -4.89 4.45
C ILE A 6 -10.27 -4.42 5.38
N VAL A 7 -10.32 -4.95 6.60
CA VAL A 7 -11.34 -4.61 7.60
C VAL A 7 -11.20 -3.15 8.03
N GLY A 8 -9.98 -2.74 8.36
CA GLY A 8 -9.68 -1.38 8.78
C GLY A 8 -9.94 -0.37 7.66
N HIS A 9 -9.38 -0.61 6.47
CA HIS A 9 -9.59 0.29 5.32
C HIS A 9 -11.05 0.40 4.91
N THR A 10 -11.79 -0.73 4.88
CA THR A 10 -13.23 -0.67 4.55
C THR A 10 -14.03 0.05 5.63
N THR A 11 -13.66 -0.13 6.91
CA THR A 11 -14.28 0.64 8.00
C THR A 11 -14.03 2.15 7.84
N LEU A 12 -12.80 2.56 7.52
CA LEU A 12 -12.46 3.97 7.24
C LEU A 12 -13.23 4.49 6.01
N ALA A 13 -13.27 3.72 4.93
CA ALA A 13 -13.90 4.12 3.69
C ALA A 13 -15.42 4.24 3.78
N THR A 14 -16.09 3.43 4.63
CA THR A 14 -17.56 3.36 4.69
C THR A 14 -18.15 4.00 5.95
N GLY A 15 -17.35 4.19 7.00
CA GLY A 15 -17.85 4.56 8.33
C GLY A 15 -18.71 3.46 8.98
N ALA A 16 -18.76 2.26 8.41
CA ALA A 16 -19.58 1.14 8.85
C ALA A 16 -18.75 0.06 9.57
N THR A 17 -19.41 -0.82 10.30
CA THR A 17 -18.77 -1.98 10.93
C THR A 17 -18.65 -3.15 9.95
N PRO A 18 -17.77 -4.14 10.22
CA PRO A 18 -17.65 -5.35 9.39
C PRO A 18 -18.98 -6.09 9.13
N ALA A 19 -19.88 -6.09 10.10
CA ALA A 19 -21.21 -6.68 9.96
C ALA A 19 -22.07 -5.98 8.88
N VAL A 20 -21.79 -4.72 8.58
CA VAL A 20 -22.53 -3.92 7.59
C VAL A 20 -21.79 -3.91 6.24
N HIS A 21 -20.48 -3.67 6.24
CA HIS A 21 -19.72 -3.57 4.98
C HIS A 21 -19.25 -4.93 4.44
N GLY A 22 -19.39 -6.04 5.20
CA GLY A 22 -19.14 -7.39 4.73
C GLY A 22 -17.69 -7.85 4.70
N MET A 23 -16.71 -6.95 4.90
CA MET A 23 -15.29 -7.30 4.94
C MET A 23 -14.88 -7.71 6.34
N VAL A 24 -14.72 -9.00 6.57
CA VAL A 24 -14.51 -9.59 7.90
C VAL A 24 -13.07 -10.06 8.15
N GLY A 25 -12.25 -10.15 7.12
CA GLY A 25 -10.85 -10.57 7.19
C GLY A 25 -10.15 -10.44 5.85
N ASN A 26 -8.81 -10.55 5.83
CA ASN A 26 -8.04 -10.59 4.58
C ASN A 26 -8.31 -11.86 3.77
N VAL A 27 -8.68 -12.94 4.46
CA VAL A 27 -9.08 -14.22 3.89
C VAL A 27 -10.23 -14.77 4.73
N TRP A 28 -11.23 -15.35 4.10
CA TRP A 28 -12.29 -16.07 4.81
C TRP A 28 -12.68 -17.36 4.10
N TYR A 29 -13.37 -18.20 4.84
CA TYR A 29 -13.87 -19.46 4.34
C TYR A 29 -15.29 -19.31 3.79
N HIS A 30 -15.46 -19.60 2.51
CA HIS A 30 -16.77 -19.63 1.87
C HIS A 30 -17.48 -20.93 2.22
N GLN A 31 -18.53 -20.85 3.05
CA GLN A 31 -19.24 -22.02 3.54
C GLN A 31 -19.87 -22.86 2.41
N GLU A 32 -20.35 -22.21 1.35
CA GLU A 32 -21.01 -22.89 0.23
C GLU A 32 -20.02 -23.69 -0.63
N SER A 33 -18.86 -23.12 -0.93
CA SER A 33 -17.83 -23.75 -1.76
C SER A 33 -16.85 -24.62 -0.98
N GLY A 34 -16.75 -24.43 0.33
CA GLY A 34 -15.74 -25.11 1.14
C GLY A 34 -14.32 -24.63 0.92
N GLU A 35 -14.13 -23.41 0.42
CA GLU A 35 -12.82 -22.90 0.00
C GLU A 35 -12.48 -21.57 0.66
N LEU A 36 -11.18 -21.30 0.79
CA LEU A 36 -10.69 -20.01 1.22
C LEU A 36 -10.73 -19.03 0.03
N GLY A 37 -11.24 -17.83 0.26
CA GLY A 37 -11.24 -16.73 -0.70
C GLY A 37 -10.45 -15.52 -0.20
N TYR A 38 -9.79 -14.85 -1.10
CA TYR A 38 -9.15 -13.56 -0.84
C TYR A 38 -10.17 -12.43 -0.97
N ASN A 39 -10.15 -11.47 -0.06
CA ASN A 39 -11.21 -10.49 0.18
C ASN A 39 -11.71 -9.68 -1.05
N ILE A 40 -10.80 -9.26 -1.93
CA ILE A 40 -11.11 -8.45 -3.13
C ILE A 40 -10.91 -9.24 -4.42
N GLU A 41 -10.76 -10.56 -4.31
CA GLU A 41 -10.62 -11.43 -5.47
C GLU A 41 -11.88 -11.37 -6.34
N ASP A 42 -11.66 -11.23 -7.65
CA ASP A 42 -12.70 -11.23 -8.64
C ASP A 42 -12.16 -11.89 -9.92
N SER A 43 -12.86 -12.87 -10.45
CA SER A 43 -12.40 -13.61 -11.62
C SER A 43 -12.68 -12.88 -12.94
N GLU A 44 -13.60 -11.92 -12.95
CA GLU A 44 -14.02 -11.24 -14.18
C GLU A 44 -13.08 -10.11 -14.61
N PRO A 45 -12.71 -9.14 -13.74
CA PRO A 45 -11.80 -8.07 -14.11
C PRO A 45 -10.33 -8.48 -13.88
N PRO A 46 -9.59 -8.94 -14.90
CA PRO A 46 -8.18 -9.25 -14.77
C PRO A 46 -7.36 -8.00 -14.40
N LEU A 47 -6.13 -8.20 -13.96
CA LEU A 47 -5.18 -7.11 -13.80
C LEU A 47 -4.81 -6.54 -15.17
N LEU A 48 -4.71 -5.21 -15.24
CA LEU A 48 -4.00 -4.57 -16.34
C LEU A 48 -2.51 -4.79 -16.11
N ALA A 49 -1.95 -5.75 -16.86
CA ALA A 49 -0.54 -6.07 -16.82
C ALA A 49 0.18 -5.23 -17.88
N THR A 50 0.87 -4.20 -17.46
CA THR A 50 1.73 -3.38 -18.34
C THR A 50 2.98 -4.13 -18.78
N ARG A 51 3.37 -5.19 -18.06
CA ARG A 51 4.58 -5.98 -18.33
C ARG A 51 4.38 -7.45 -18.00
N THR A 52 4.85 -8.29 -18.91
CA THR A 52 4.97 -9.72 -18.67
C THR A 52 6.25 -10.01 -17.89
N GLY A 53 6.12 -10.61 -16.73
CA GLY A 53 7.25 -11.07 -15.91
C GLY A 53 6.80 -11.36 -14.50
N LYS A 54 6.29 -12.57 -14.26
CA LYS A 54 6.14 -13.06 -12.89
C LYS A 54 7.48 -13.56 -12.39
N MET A 55 7.98 -12.99 -11.30
CA MET A 55 9.10 -13.59 -10.58
C MET A 55 8.54 -14.64 -9.62
N GLU A 56 8.85 -15.90 -9.87
CA GLU A 56 8.40 -16.99 -9.00
C GLU A 56 8.92 -16.77 -7.57
N GLY A 57 8.01 -16.79 -6.59
CA GLY A 57 8.33 -16.59 -5.18
C GLY A 57 8.42 -15.12 -4.71
N ALA A 58 8.14 -14.14 -5.57
CA ALA A 58 8.11 -12.71 -5.19
C ALA A 58 7.03 -12.40 -4.16
N GLN A 59 5.84 -12.99 -4.30
CA GLN A 59 4.74 -12.74 -3.38
C GLN A 59 5.00 -13.40 -2.02
N VAL A 60 5.05 -12.60 -0.96
CA VAL A 60 5.26 -13.06 0.42
C VAL A 60 4.01 -12.89 1.30
N ASP A 61 3.06 -12.03 0.92
CA ASP A 61 1.82 -11.82 1.68
C ASP A 61 0.98 -13.12 1.72
N PRO A 62 0.76 -13.70 2.93
CA PRO A 62 0.04 -14.96 3.05
C PRO A 62 -1.41 -14.88 2.58
N ALA A 63 -2.03 -13.71 2.66
CA ALA A 63 -3.41 -13.51 2.25
C ALA A 63 -3.52 -13.49 0.71
N GLN A 64 -2.66 -12.72 0.02
CA GLN A 64 -2.62 -12.70 -1.44
C GLN A 64 -2.25 -14.06 -2.05
N LYS A 65 -1.40 -14.85 -1.39
CA LYS A 65 -1.10 -16.24 -1.82
C LYS A 65 -2.33 -17.15 -1.86
N ARG A 66 -3.40 -16.80 -1.16
CA ARG A 66 -4.67 -17.56 -1.17
C ARG A 66 -5.58 -17.18 -2.32
N SER A 67 -5.27 -16.10 -3.04
CA SER A 67 -6.04 -15.70 -4.21
C SER A 67 -5.92 -16.76 -5.32
N ARG A 68 -7.06 -17.15 -5.87
CA ARG A 68 -7.19 -18.12 -6.97
C ARG A 68 -7.26 -17.43 -8.33
N SER A 69 -7.59 -16.15 -8.32
CA SER A 69 -7.68 -15.29 -9.48
C SER A 69 -6.75 -14.08 -9.32
N SER A 70 -6.20 -13.57 -10.42
CA SER A 70 -5.43 -12.34 -10.42
C SER A 70 -6.30 -11.09 -10.35
N GLY A 71 -7.58 -11.19 -10.73
CA GLY A 71 -8.47 -10.02 -10.79
C GLY A 71 -8.85 -9.47 -9.41
N ARG A 72 -9.11 -8.18 -9.38
CA ARG A 72 -9.42 -7.41 -8.16
C ARG A 72 -10.58 -6.48 -8.39
N SER A 73 -11.54 -6.44 -7.44
CA SER A 73 -12.63 -5.47 -7.46
C SER A 73 -13.17 -5.15 -6.08
N PRO A 74 -13.91 -4.04 -5.92
CA PRO A 74 -14.60 -3.70 -4.68
C PRO A 74 -15.99 -4.35 -4.56
N ARG A 75 -16.38 -5.26 -5.46
CA ARG A 75 -17.75 -5.83 -5.52
C ARG A 75 -18.18 -6.49 -4.22
N GLY A 76 -17.24 -7.05 -3.46
CA GLY A 76 -17.48 -7.66 -2.16
C GLY A 76 -17.78 -6.66 -1.03
N ILE A 77 -17.57 -5.36 -1.22
CA ILE A 77 -17.90 -4.33 -0.22
C ILE A 77 -19.40 -4.03 -0.31
N LEU A 78 -20.14 -4.31 0.77
CA LEU A 78 -21.61 -4.24 0.78
C LEU A 78 -22.17 -2.85 1.11
N ALA A 79 -21.35 -1.95 1.65
CA ALA A 79 -21.74 -0.58 1.98
C ALA A 79 -21.14 0.43 0.99
N PRO A 80 -21.80 1.56 0.72
CA PRO A 80 -21.20 2.62 -0.08
C PRO A 80 -20.01 3.23 0.66
N THR A 81 -18.98 3.58 -0.08
CA THR A 81 -17.81 4.26 0.44
C THR A 81 -17.98 5.79 0.43
N PHE A 82 -17.12 6.50 1.16
CA PHE A 82 -17.03 7.96 1.07
C PHE A 82 -16.74 8.41 -0.38
N SER A 83 -15.85 7.72 -1.08
CA SER A 83 -15.52 7.99 -2.48
C SER A 83 -16.74 7.86 -3.40
N ASP A 84 -17.55 6.80 -3.23
CA ASP A 84 -18.80 6.62 -3.98
C ASP A 84 -19.80 7.76 -3.71
N THR A 85 -19.93 8.14 -2.45
CA THR A 85 -20.83 9.23 -2.03
C THR A 85 -20.37 10.57 -2.58
N LEU A 86 -19.06 10.86 -2.55
CA LEU A 86 -18.50 12.09 -3.12
C LEU A 86 -18.74 12.16 -4.63
N LYS A 87 -18.55 11.05 -5.34
CA LYS A 87 -18.81 10.97 -6.79
C LYS A 87 -20.25 11.31 -7.13
N ILE A 88 -21.19 10.79 -6.36
CA ILE A 88 -22.63 11.09 -6.52
C ILE A 88 -22.92 12.56 -6.18
N ALA A 89 -22.40 13.05 -5.05
CA ALA A 89 -22.64 14.41 -4.58
C ALA A 89 -22.16 15.49 -5.56
N THR A 90 -21.11 15.19 -6.33
CA THR A 90 -20.55 16.10 -7.34
C THR A 90 -21.08 15.85 -8.76
N GLY A 91 -22.11 15.03 -8.89
CA GLY A 91 -22.68 14.69 -10.20
C GLY A 91 -21.68 13.98 -11.12
N GLY A 92 -20.77 13.21 -10.57
CA GLY A 92 -19.74 12.47 -11.31
C GLY A 92 -18.50 13.28 -11.68
N GLN A 93 -18.37 14.53 -11.21
CA GLN A 93 -17.28 15.42 -11.62
C GLN A 93 -15.99 15.21 -10.80
N SER A 94 -16.08 14.78 -9.53
CA SER A 94 -14.91 14.52 -8.70
C SER A 94 -13.97 13.51 -9.33
N LYS A 95 -12.68 13.79 -9.26
CA LYS A 95 -11.61 12.83 -9.53
C LYS A 95 -11.30 12.08 -8.25
N ILE A 96 -11.33 10.76 -8.30
CA ILE A 96 -11.21 9.90 -7.12
C ILE A 96 -10.16 8.85 -7.38
N PHE A 97 -9.09 8.89 -6.57
CA PHE A 97 -7.98 7.97 -6.67
C PHE A 97 -7.62 7.39 -5.30
N ALA A 98 -7.20 6.13 -5.30
CA ALA A 98 -6.60 5.50 -4.13
C ALA A 98 -5.37 4.70 -4.55
N ILE A 99 -4.24 4.95 -3.88
CA ILE A 99 -2.96 4.30 -4.16
C ILE A 99 -2.40 3.66 -2.90
N SER A 100 -1.71 2.53 -3.04
CA SER A 100 -1.14 1.80 -1.91
C SER A 100 -0.05 0.83 -2.36
N GLY A 101 0.83 0.43 -1.45
CA GLY A 101 1.68 -0.75 -1.62
C GLY A 101 0.90 -2.07 -1.63
N LYS A 102 -0.38 -2.07 -1.21
CA LYS A 102 -1.25 -3.25 -1.12
C LYS A 102 -2.54 -3.06 -1.92
N ASP A 103 -2.91 -4.04 -2.75
CA ASP A 103 -4.13 -4.04 -3.56
C ASP A 103 -5.41 -3.77 -2.75
N ARG A 104 -5.60 -4.49 -1.63
CA ARG A 104 -6.80 -4.40 -0.79
C ARG A 104 -7.00 -3.03 -0.16
N SER A 105 -5.92 -2.33 0.17
CA SER A 105 -5.99 -0.98 0.70
C SER A 105 -6.48 0.01 -0.35
N ALA A 106 -5.89 -0.02 -1.54
CA ALA A 106 -6.28 0.85 -2.64
C ALA A 106 -7.73 0.59 -3.07
N VAL A 107 -8.11 -0.68 -3.25
CA VAL A 107 -9.47 -1.08 -3.68
C VAL A 107 -10.53 -0.65 -2.66
N ALA A 108 -10.28 -0.82 -1.35
CA ALA A 108 -11.22 -0.41 -0.31
C ALA A 108 -11.47 1.11 -0.31
N MET A 109 -10.40 1.90 -0.47
CA MET A 109 -10.48 3.36 -0.42
C MET A 109 -11.02 3.98 -1.71
N ALA A 110 -10.74 3.37 -2.88
CA ALA A 110 -11.30 3.80 -4.15
C ALA A 110 -12.81 3.53 -4.25
N GLY A 111 -13.30 2.50 -3.58
CA GLY A 111 -14.67 2.07 -3.70
C GLY A 111 -15.02 1.63 -5.13
N ARG A 112 -16.28 1.80 -5.51
CA ARG A 112 -16.79 1.39 -6.83
C ARG A 112 -16.63 2.47 -7.90
N SER A 113 -16.48 3.71 -7.50
CA SER A 113 -16.55 4.88 -8.39
C SER A 113 -15.21 5.59 -8.57
N GLY A 114 -14.17 5.18 -7.84
CA GLY A 114 -12.82 5.72 -7.96
C GLY A 114 -11.94 4.91 -8.91
N ALA A 115 -10.63 5.22 -8.92
CA ALA A 115 -9.57 4.43 -9.55
C ALA A 115 -8.59 3.97 -8.46
N ALA A 116 -8.29 2.67 -8.42
CA ALA A 116 -7.34 2.08 -7.49
C ALA A 116 -6.08 1.66 -8.22
N SER A 117 -4.91 1.95 -7.63
CA SER A 117 -3.62 1.46 -8.13
C SER A 117 -2.74 1.00 -6.97
N TRP A 118 -1.92 -0.01 -7.19
CA TRP A 118 -1.04 -0.58 -6.17
C TRP A 118 0.26 -1.14 -6.75
N ASP A 119 1.26 -1.31 -5.89
CA ASP A 119 2.57 -1.78 -6.30
C ASP A 119 2.57 -3.29 -6.58
N SER A 120 3.25 -3.66 -7.66
CA SER A 120 3.52 -5.06 -8.01
C SER A 120 4.80 -5.55 -7.32
N THR A 121 4.70 -6.65 -6.58
CA THR A 121 5.86 -7.34 -6.03
C THR A 121 6.66 -8.12 -7.08
N ASP A 122 6.10 -8.31 -8.27
CA ASP A 122 6.75 -9.08 -9.34
C ASP A 122 7.78 -8.24 -10.11
N ASN A 123 7.50 -6.96 -10.33
CA ASN A 123 8.32 -6.11 -11.22
C ASN A 123 8.46 -4.65 -10.74
N GLY A 124 7.81 -4.27 -9.62
CA GLY A 124 7.85 -2.92 -9.09
C GLY A 124 7.04 -1.89 -9.88
N ASP A 125 6.20 -2.34 -10.81
CA ASP A 125 5.31 -1.45 -11.55
C ASP A 125 4.08 -1.09 -10.70
N CYS A 126 3.53 0.09 -10.92
CA CYS A 126 2.19 0.41 -10.49
C CYS A 126 1.18 -0.30 -11.39
N GLN A 127 0.20 -0.98 -10.82
CA GLN A 127 -0.80 -1.78 -11.53
C GLN A 127 -2.20 -1.52 -11.02
N THR A 128 -3.20 -1.88 -11.83
CA THR A 128 -4.63 -1.81 -11.51
C THR A 128 -5.38 -3.01 -12.09
N SER A 129 -6.68 -3.06 -11.96
CA SER A 129 -7.53 -4.06 -12.62
C SER A 129 -8.46 -3.44 -13.66
N THR A 130 -8.93 -4.26 -14.59
CA THR A 130 -9.90 -3.84 -15.61
C THR A 130 -11.27 -3.48 -15.03
N TYR A 131 -11.48 -3.66 -13.73
CA TYR A 131 -12.64 -3.09 -13.03
C TYR A 131 -12.63 -1.56 -13.08
N TYR A 132 -11.46 -0.96 -12.96
CA TYR A 132 -11.30 0.49 -12.84
C TYR A 132 -10.98 1.19 -14.15
N LEU A 133 -10.17 0.55 -14.98
CA LEU A 133 -9.65 1.14 -16.23
C LEU A 133 -9.60 0.07 -17.32
N ASP A 134 -9.94 0.44 -18.54
CA ASP A 134 -9.80 -0.44 -19.71
C ASP A 134 -8.36 -0.53 -20.21
N ALA A 135 -7.55 0.50 -19.94
CA ALA A 135 -6.12 0.58 -20.24
C ALA A 135 -5.45 1.55 -19.28
N ASP A 136 -4.15 1.35 -19.05
CA ASP A 136 -3.36 2.32 -18.30
C ASP A 136 -3.31 3.66 -19.03
N PRO A 137 -3.54 4.78 -18.32
CA PRO A 137 -3.25 6.10 -18.85
C PRO A 137 -1.77 6.24 -19.25
N ASP A 138 -1.49 7.07 -20.25
CA ASP A 138 -0.10 7.28 -20.74
C ASP A 138 0.85 7.63 -19.60
N TRP A 139 0.43 8.46 -18.65
CA TRP A 139 1.26 8.86 -17.52
C TRP A 139 1.61 7.70 -16.56
N VAL A 140 0.75 6.68 -16.42
CA VAL A 140 1.08 5.45 -15.67
C VAL A 140 2.11 4.63 -16.42
N SER A 141 1.93 4.49 -17.73
CA SER A 141 2.88 3.80 -18.60
C SER A 141 4.25 4.47 -18.58
N ASP A 142 4.29 5.80 -18.63
CA ASP A 142 5.51 6.61 -18.52
C ASP A 142 6.19 6.47 -17.15
N TRP A 143 5.38 6.42 -16.05
CA TRP A 143 5.89 6.16 -14.72
C TRP A 143 6.57 4.79 -14.65
N ASN A 144 5.87 3.74 -15.05
CA ASN A 144 6.37 2.37 -15.03
C ASN A 144 7.63 2.21 -15.91
N ALA A 145 7.72 2.96 -17.03
CA ALA A 145 8.91 2.96 -17.89
C ALA A 145 10.16 3.53 -17.22
N ARG A 146 10.02 4.40 -16.22
CA ARG A 146 11.17 4.98 -15.48
C ARG A 146 11.89 3.99 -14.59
N ARG A 147 11.26 2.85 -14.23
CA ARG A 147 11.81 1.78 -13.38
C ARG A 147 12.47 2.32 -12.11
N GLN A 148 11.74 3.15 -11.37
CA GLN A 148 12.28 3.84 -10.20
C GLN A 148 12.80 2.87 -9.14
N ALA A 149 12.07 1.78 -8.86
CA ALA A 149 12.50 0.78 -7.88
C ALA A 149 13.82 0.10 -8.26
N GLN A 150 14.08 -0.13 -9.57
CA GLN A 150 15.33 -0.75 -10.03
C GLN A 150 16.56 0.16 -9.82
N GLN A 151 16.35 1.45 -9.59
CA GLN A 151 17.47 2.36 -9.25
C GLN A 151 18.08 2.05 -7.87
N LEU A 152 17.38 1.23 -7.06
CA LEU A 152 17.85 0.74 -5.77
C LEU A 152 18.71 -0.53 -5.90
N ASP A 153 19.00 -0.99 -7.12
CA ASP A 153 19.87 -2.14 -7.40
C ASP A 153 21.20 -2.04 -6.63
N GLY A 154 21.51 -3.07 -5.85
CA GLY A 154 22.71 -3.11 -5.01
C GLY A 154 22.76 -2.11 -3.86
N GLN A 155 21.72 -1.30 -3.65
CA GLN A 155 21.63 -0.39 -2.50
C GLN A 155 21.10 -1.12 -1.26
N GLN A 156 21.02 -0.39 -0.16
CA GLN A 156 20.60 -0.93 1.14
C GLN A 156 19.83 0.11 1.96
N TRP A 157 18.89 -0.35 2.76
CA TRP A 157 18.27 0.47 3.80
C TRP A 157 19.25 0.65 4.96
N GLN A 158 19.56 1.89 5.28
CA GLN A 158 20.42 2.28 6.39
C GLN A 158 19.63 3.07 7.42
N LEU A 159 20.11 3.03 8.67
CA LEU A 159 19.54 3.87 9.73
C LEU A 159 19.54 5.35 9.33
N LEU A 160 18.41 6.00 9.56
CA LEU A 160 18.23 7.44 9.33
C LEU A 160 19.06 8.30 10.26
N LEU A 161 19.18 7.87 11.52
CA LEU A 161 19.90 8.56 12.59
C LEU A 161 21.10 7.72 13.05
N PRO A 162 22.08 8.34 13.71
CA PRO A 162 23.13 7.57 14.39
C PRO A 162 22.54 6.56 15.38
N PRO A 163 23.09 5.34 15.51
CA PRO A 163 22.52 4.26 16.35
C PRO A 163 22.19 4.68 17.78
N GLY A 164 23.00 5.54 18.41
CA GLY A 164 22.75 6.05 19.77
C GLY A 164 21.56 7.01 19.92
N LYS A 165 20.85 7.33 18.85
CA LYS A 165 19.64 8.17 18.87
C LYS A 165 18.35 7.37 18.93
N TYR A 166 18.43 6.05 18.70
CA TYR A 166 17.28 5.14 18.84
C TYR A 166 17.06 4.79 20.31
N ARG A 167 15.87 4.30 20.64
CA ARG A 167 15.49 3.99 22.03
C ARG A 167 16.48 3.03 22.67
N PRO A 168 16.97 3.33 23.90
CA PRO A 168 17.89 2.45 24.61
C PRO A 168 17.30 1.05 24.83
N GLY A 169 18.17 0.03 24.76
CA GLY A 169 17.80 -1.37 25.04
C GLY A 169 17.19 -2.13 23.85
N ARG A 170 16.89 -1.48 22.75
CA ARG A 170 16.55 -2.18 21.50
C ARG A 170 17.79 -2.87 20.96
N ARG A 171 17.65 -4.15 20.66
CA ARG A 171 18.68 -4.93 19.98
C ARG A 171 18.31 -5.02 18.52
N ASP A 172 19.27 -4.76 17.67
CA ASP A 172 19.23 -4.93 16.23
C ASP A 172 19.73 -6.35 15.92
N ASP A 173 18.94 -7.29 15.80
CA ASP A 173 19.09 -8.75 15.62
C ASP A 173 18.39 -9.52 16.75
N ARG A 174 17.18 -9.94 16.48
CA ARG A 174 16.40 -10.79 17.37
C ARG A 174 16.13 -12.14 16.70
N PRO A 175 16.17 -13.25 17.45
CA PRO A 175 15.95 -14.59 16.88
C PRO A 175 14.58 -14.79 16.22
N TYR A 176 13.58 -14.00 16.60
CA TYR A 176 12.22 -14.07 16.04
C TYR A 176 12.01 -13.20 14.80
N GLU A 177 12.95 -12.32 14.50
CA GLU A 177 12.89 -11.49 13.28
C GLU A 177 13.11 -12.36 12.04
N VAL A 178 12.39 -12.02 10.97
CA VAL A 178 12.41 -12.81 9.74
C VAL A 178 13.46 -12.28 8.78
N ASP A 179 14.45 -13.08 8.49
CA ASP A 179 15.35 -12.81 7.36
C ASP A 179 14.66 -13.13 6.02
N LEU A 180 14.39 -12.10 5.22
CA LEU A 180 13.90 -12.24 3.85
C LEU A 180 15.02 -12.73 2.90
N LYS A 181 15.55 -13.92 3.16
CA LYS A 181 16.57 -14.61 2.34
C LYS A 181 17.79 -13.71 2.01
N GLY A 182 18.38 -13.11 3.03
CA GLY A 182 19.57 -12.26 2.88
C GLY A 182 19.28 -10.76 2.94
N PHE A 183 18.05 -10.35 3.30
CA PHE A 183 17.79 -8.98 3.71
C PHE A 183 18.42 -8.67 5.07
N GLY A 184 18.59 -9.72 5.88
CA GLY A 184 19.17 -9.65 7.23
C GLY A 184 18.14 -9.29 8.29
N ARG A 185 18.57 -9.42 9.57
CA ARG A 185 17.82 -9.04 10.77
C ARG A 185 18.48 -7.88 11.50
N SER A 186 19.48 -7.26 10.90
CA SER A 186 20.22 -6.13 11.44
C SER A 186 20.66 -5.18 10.33
N PHE A 187 20.74 -3.91 10.66
CA PHE A 187 21.22 -2.89 9.74
C PHE A 187 22.69 -3.09 9.32
N PRO A 188 23.03 -2.77 8.05
CA PRO A 188 22.13 -2.32 6.99
C PRO A 188 21.41 -3.48 6.28
N HIS A 189 20.18 -3.25 5.75
CA HIS A 189 19.41 -4.24 5.04
C HIS A 189 19.63 -4.10 3.51
N PRO A 190 20.33 -5.04 2.83
CA PRO A 190 20.62 -4.94 1.42
C PRO A 190 19.40 -5.30 0.58
N PHE A 191 19.04 -4.48 -0.41
CA PHE A 191 17.99 -4.84 -1.36
C PHE A 191 18.44 -5.98 -2.28
N GLY A 192 19.75 -6.09 -2.54
CA GLY A 192 20.32 -7.07 -3.47
C GLY A 192 20.16 -6.65 -4.92
N PRO A 193 20.44 -7.57 -5.86
CA PRO A 193 20.32 -7.28 -7.28
C PRO A 193 18.84 -7.21 -7.73
N ALA A 194 18.56 -6.32 -8.69
CA ALA A 194 17.20 -6.06 -9.16
C ALA A 194 16.53 -7.25 -9.86
N ASP A 195 17.30 -8.27 -10.27
CA ASP A 195 16.82 -9.53 -10.81
C ASP A 195 16.54 -10.61 -9.74
N HIS A 196 16.80 -10.30 -8.46
CA HIS A 196 16.50 -11.21 -7.36
C HIS A 196 14.98 -11.29 -7.12
N PRO A 197 14.38 -12.50 -6.98
CA PRO A 197 12.91 -12.66 -6.81
C PRO A 197 12.28 -11.84 -5.69
N LEU A 198 13.04 -11.54 -4.63
CA LEU A 198 12.54 -10.76 -3.49
C LEU A 198 12.98 -9.28 -3.51
N PHE A 199 13.58 -8.81 -4.60
CA PHE A 199 14.08 -7.44 -4.67
C PHE A 199 12.96 -6.42 -4.39
N PHE A 200 11.86 -6.47 -5.14
CA PHE A 200 10.74 -5.55 -4.96
C PHE A 200 10.06 -5.72 -3.61
N THR A 201 9.94 -6.95 -3.12
CA THR A 201 9.44 -7.21 -1.76
C THR A 201 10.30 -6.53 -0.69
N ARG A 202 11.64 -6.61 -0.79
CA ARG A 202 12.56 -5.95 0.15
C ARG A 202 12.44 -4.43 0.08
N VAL A 203 12.26 -3.88 -1.12
CA VAL A 203 11.98 -2.45 -1.30
C VAL A 203 10.69 -2.05 -0.60
N LEU A 204 9.59 -2.80 -0.80
CA LEU A 204 8.29 -2.53 -0.19
C LEU A 204 8.28 -2.73 1.34
N VAL A 205 9.16 -3.61 1.87
CA VAL A 205 9.38 -3.82 3.33
C VAL A 205 10.47 -2.86 3.85
N SER A 206 10.52 -1.66 3.31
CA SER A 206 11.47 -0.63 3.72
C SER A 206 10.87 0.77 3.49
N PRO A 207 11.47 1.83 4.04
CA PRO A 207 11.01 3.20 3.79
C PRO A 207 10.97 3.59 2.30
N GLU A 208 11.76 2.90 1.46
CA GLU A 208 11.82 3.18 0.03
C GLU A 208 10.48 2.85 -0.67
N GLY A 209 9.73 1.83 -0.19
CA GLY A 209 8.39 1.55 -0.69
C GLY A 209 7.45 2.74 -0.53
N ASP A 210 7.42 3.33 0.66
CA ASP A 210 6.58 4.51 0.91
C ASP A 210 7.05 5.75 0.13
N ARG A 211 8.37 5.92 -0.11
CA ARG A 211 8.89 7.01 -0.96
C ARG A 211 8.48 6.84 -2.41
N LEU A 212 8.59 5.64 -2.96
CA LEU A 212 8.16 5.34 -4.32
C LEU A 212 6.66 5.58 -4.49
N LEU A 213 5.85 5.15 -3.52
CA LEU A 213 4.42 5.40 -3.52
C LEU A 213 4.10 6.90 -3.45
N LEU A 214 4.82 7.67 -2.63
CA LEU A 214 4.67 9.13 -2.60
C LEU A 214 5.03 9.77 -3.94
N ASP A 215 6.13 9.36 -4.56
CA ASP A 215 6.55 9.91 -5.85
C ASP A 215 5.53 9.59 -6.95
N PHE A 216 4.96 8.39 -6.94
CA PHE A 216 3.83 8.04 -7.80
C PHE A 216 2.61 8.94 -7.52
N GLY A 217 2.27 9.14 -6.24
CA GLY A 217 1.17 10.01 -5.83
C GLY A 217 1.35 11.47 -6.27
N LYS A 218 2.57 12.01 -6.19
CA LYS A 218 2.88 13.34 -6.71
C LYS A 218 2.69 13.42 -8.22
N HIS A 219 3.16 12.38 -8.93
CA HIS A 219 3.00 12.31 -10.38
C HIS A 219 1.53 12.22 -10.79
N LEU A 220 0.73 11.43 -10.07
CA LEU A 220 -0.72 11.34 -10.24
C LEU A 220 -1.39 12.71 -10.02
N ILE A 221 -1.08 13.40 -8.92
CA ILE A 221 -1.65 14.74 -8.63
C ILE A 221 -1.38 15.70 -9.78
N GLU A 222 -0.18 15.69 -10.34
CA GLU A 222 0.20 16.57 -11.47
C GLU A 222 -0.49 16.14 -12.77
N ALA A 223 -0.47 14.86 -13.11
CA ALA A 223 -1.02 14.35 -14.36
C ALA A 223 -2.55 14.52 -14.42
N GLU A 224 -3.23 14.23 -13.33
CA GLU A 224 -4.68 14.34 -13.23
C GLU A 224 -5.16 15.74 -12.80
N GLN A 225 -4.24 16.65 -12.49
CA GLN A 225 -4.54 18.02 -12.04
C GLN A 225 -5.49 18.04 -10.84
N LEU A 226 -5.22 17.20 -9.81
CA LEU A 226 -6.07 17.12 -8.63
C LEU A 226 -6.07 18.43 -7.87
N GLY A 227 -7.27 18.87 -7.45
CA GLY A 227 -7.48 20.09 -6.70
C GLY A 227 -7.20 21.38 -7.51
N GLN A 228 -7.18 21.33 -8.84
CA GLN A 228 -6.91 22.48 -9.69
C GLN A 228 -8.19 23.17 -10.24
N ASP A 229 -9.36 22.70 -9.84
CA ASP A 229 -10.65 23.29 -10.20
C ASP A 229 -11.54 23.51 -8.96
N ALA A 230 -12.81 23.86 -9.14
CA ALA A 230 -13.73 24.12 -8.05
C ALA A 230 -14.43 22.86 -7.52
N ILE A 231 -14.19 21.71 -8.13
CA ILE A 231 -14.78 20.44 -7.73
C ILE A 231 -13.86 19.76 -6.72
N THR A 232 -14.44 19.26 -5.62
CA THR A 232 -13.66 18.53 -4.62
C THR A 232 -13.22 17.18 -5.18
N ASP A 233 -11.91 16.97 -5.25
CA ASP A 233 -11.30 15.69 -5.57
C ASP A 233 -10.95 14.89 -4.31
N TYR A 234 -10.65 13.60 -4.47
CA TYR A 234 -10.24 12.72 -3.39
C TYR A 234 -9.03 11.88 -3.79
N LEU A 235 -8.01 11.91 -2.94
CA LEU A 235 -6.85 11.03 -3.04
C LEU A 235 -6.62 10.34 -1.70
N SER A 236 -6.60 9.01 -1.71
CA SER A 236 -6.13 8.19 -0.60
C SER A 236 -4.74 7.64 -0.92
N ILE A 237 -3.79 7.86 0.00
CA ILE A 237 -2.46 7.25 -0.07
C ILE A 237 -2.31 6.36 1.17
N SER A 238 -2.22 5.05 0.97
CA SER A 238 -2.01 4.10 2.06
C SER A 238 -0.56 3.64 2.07
N PHE A 239 0.26 4.29 2.88
CA PHE A 239 1.64 3.91 3.14
C PHE A 239 1.68 2.55 3.84
N SER A 240 2.47 1.62 3.32
CA SER A 240 2.42 0.21 3.74
C SER A 240 3.68 -0.28 4.44
N ALA A 241 4.77 0.51 4.42
CA ALA A 241 6.06 0.07 4.92
C ALA A 241 6.06 -0.20 6.43
N VAL A 242 5.39 0.62 7.24
CA VAL A 242 5.33 0.43 8.71
C VAL A 242 4.69 -0.91 9.06
N ASP A 243 3.55 -1.25 8.44
CA ASP A 243 2.89 -2.54 8.67
C ASP A 243 3.75 -3.70 8.19
N ALA A 244 4.35 -3.58 6.99
CA ALA A 244 5.23 -4.61 6.45
C ALA A 244 6.45 -4.84 7.36
N VAL A 245 7.14 -3.81 7.79
CA VAL A 245 8.28 -3.89 8.73
C VAL A 245 7.87 -4.56 10.03
N ASN A 246 6.70 -4.21 10.58
CA ASN A 246 6.18 -4.82 11.80
C ASN A 246 5.95 -6.33 11.67
N HIS A 247 5.51 -6.80 10.50
CA HIS A 247 5.33 -8.23 10.24
C HIS A 247 6.64 -9.03 10.22
N PHE A 248 7.76 -8.40 9.83
CA PHE A 248 9.06 -9.07 9.72
C PHE A 248 9.93 -8.89 10.95
N PHE A 249 9.90 -7.72 11.58
CA PHE A 249 10.83 -7.35 12.67
C PHE A 249 10.11 -7.11 14.01
N GLY A 250 8.80 -6.87 13.99
CA GLY A 250 8.02 -6.56 15.18
C GLY A 250 7.97 -5.07 15.52
N PRO A 251 6.95 -4.62 16.27
CA PRO A 251 6.73 -3.20 16.57
C PRO A 251 7.74 -2.62 17.55
N ALA A 252 8.48 -3.44 18.30
CA ALA A 252 9.54 -2.99 19.19
C ALA A 252 10.94 -3.03 18.55
N SER A 253 11.08 -3.36 17.28
CA SER A 253 12.36 -3.42 16.58
C SER A 253 12.98 -2.03 16.32
N VAL A 254 14.25 -2.01 16.00
CA VAL A 254 14.96 -0.80 15.53
C VAL A 254 14.44 -0.40 14.16
N GLU A 255 14.12 -1.38 13.31
CA GLU A 255 13.55 -1.21 11.98
C GLU A 255 12.20 -0.49 12.04
N ASN A 256 11.33 -0.87 12.98
CA ASN A 256 10.07 -0.17 13.15
C ASN A 256 10.26 1.29 13.60
N GLU A 257 11.19 1.55 14.51
CA GLU A 257 11.48 2.93 14.91
C GLU A 257 12.04 3.74 13.73
N ASP A 258 12.93 3.16 12.94
CA ASP A 258 13.52 3.84 11.78
C ASP A 258 12.48 4.10 10.67
N VAL A 259 11.66 3.11 10.31
CA VAL A 259 10.63 3.31 9.27
C VAL A 259 9.60 4.36 9.65
N VAL A 260 9.23 4.47 10.94
CA VAL A 260 8.31 5.53 11.42
C VAL A 260 8.97 6.92 11.32
N LEU A 261 10.26 7.04 11.69
CA LEU A 261 11.00 8.30 11.54
C LEU A 261 11.14 8.71 10.06
N GLN A 262 11.30 7.73 9.18
CA GLN A 262 11.38 8.00 7.74
C GLN A 262 10.01 8.32 7.14
N LEU A 263 8.92 7.70 7.62
CA LEU A 263 7.56 8.05 7.24
C LEU A 263 7.23 9.51 7.61
N ASP A 264 7.68 10.00 8.78
CA ASP A 264 7.51 11.41 9.16
C ASP A 264 8.11 12.36 8.10
N ARG A 265 9.30 12.03 7.55
CA ARG A 265 9.90 12.79 6.46
C ARG A 265 9.12 12.68 5.16
N THR A 266 8.64 11.49 4.84
CA THR A 266 7.80 11.25 3.65
C THR A 266 6.50 12.06 3.72
N LEU A 267 5.88 12.14 4.90
CA LEU A 267 4.70 12.98 5.14
C LEU A 267 5.03 14.47 5.04
N ALA A 268 6.16 14.91 5.57
CA ALA A 268 6.58 16.31 5.45
C ALA A 268 6.77 16.71 3.97
N ASP A 269 7.36 15.84 3.16
CA ASP A 269 7.53 16.06 1.72
C ASP A 269 6.19 16.09 0.98
N LEU A 270 5.25 15.18 1.33
CA LEU A 270 3.88 15.20 0.80
C LEU A 270 3.18 16.53 1.12
N LEU A 271 3.23 16.98 2.37
CA LEU A 271 2.57 18.21 2.80
C LEU A 271 3.16 19.46 2.10
N GLN A 272 4.47 19.51 1.95
CA GLN A 272 5.14 20.60 1.21
C GLN A 272 4.74 20.59 -0.28
N PHE A 273 4.63 19.41 -0.88
CA PHE A 273 4.19 19.27 -2.26
C PHE A 273 2.74 19.74 -2.44
N ILE A 274 1.83 19.30 -1.56
CA ILE A 274 0.41 19.70 -1.59
C ILE A 274 0.29 21.20 -1.39
N ASP A 275 1.01 21.80 -0.43
CA ASP A 275 0.97 23.24 -0.19
C ASP A 275 1.36 24.03 -1.44
N LYS A 276 2.39 23.58 -2.13
CA LYS A 276 2.88 24.22 -3.37
C LYS A 276 1.92 24.05 -4.55
N LYS A 277 1.24 22.92 -4.67
CA LYS A 277 0.45 22.57 -5.87
C LYS A 277 -1.02 22.93 -5.75
N VAL A 278 -1.60 22.74 -4.58
CA VAL A 278 -3.04 22.91 -4.30
C VAL A 278 -3.26 24.02 -3.26
N GLY A 279 -2.35 24.12 -2.29
CA GLY A 279 -2.48 24.94 -1.10
C GLY A 279 -3.13 24.21 0.06
N LEU A 280 -2.50 24.22 1.23
CA LEU A 280 -3.06 23.56 2.42
C LEU A 280 -4.39 24.16 2.87
N ASN A 281 -4.63 25.44 2.59
CA ASN A 281 -5.92 26.10 2.88
C ASN A 281 -7.09 25.56 2.01
N ASN A 282 -6.78 24.90 0.91
CA ASN A 282 -7.76 24.29 0.01
C ASN A 282 -7.84 22.76 0.17
N THR A 283 -7.11 22.20 1.13
CA THR A 283 -6.97 20.77 1.29
C THR A 283 -7.41 20.32 2.68
N LEU A 284 -8.37 19.40 2.75
CA LEU A 284 -8.67 18.68 3.99
C LEU A 284 -7.76 17.45 4.05
N ILE A 285 -6.92 17.38 5.09
CA ILE A 285 -6.04 16.25 5.36
C ILE A 285 -6.64 15.40 6.47
N VAL A 286 -6.83 14.12 6.22
CA VAL A 286 -7.22 13.11 7.20
C VAL A 286 -6.11 12.11 7.34
N PHE A 287 -5.54 11.97 8.52
CA PHE A 287 -4.49 11.01 8.85
C PHE A 287 -5.03 9.96 9.81
N SER A 288 -4.91 8.69 9.46
CA SER A 288 -5.41 7.57 10.24
C SER A 288 -4.54 6.33 10.01
N ALA A 289 -4.76 5.30 10.83
CA ALA A 289 -4.26 3.95 10.59
C ALA A 289 -5.46 2.99 10.48
N ASP A 290 -5.31 1.96 9.66
CA ASP A 290 -6.31 0.91 9.48
C ASP A 290 -6.40 -0.03 10.69
N HIS A 291 -5.28 -0.28 11.35
CA HIS A 291 -5.18 -1.04 12.61
C HIS A 291 -3.86 -0.75 13.33
N GLY A 292 -3.71 -1.28 14.53
CA GLY A 292 -2.44 -1.35 15.25
C GLY A 292 -1.79 -2.73 15.08
N MET A 293 -0.63 -2.91 15.67
CA MET A 293 0.11 -4.18 15.70
C MET A 293 0.30 -4.62 17.15
N ALA A 294 0.06 -5.92 17.41
CA ALA A 294 0.41 -6.52 18.70
C ALA A 294 1.92 -6.76 18.79
N GLU A 295 2.43 -6.68 20.02
CA GLU A 295 3.85 -6.99 20.27
C GLU A 295 4.15 -8.47 20.00
N MET A 296 5.36 -8.76 19.59
CA MET A 296 5.85 -10.14 19.47
C MET A 296 5.86 -10.81 20.84
N PRO A 297 5.27 -12.03 20.99
CA PRO A 297 5.24 -12.73 22.28
C PRO A 297 6.63 -12.93 22.89
N GLU A 298 7.64 -13.14 22.05
CA GLU A 298 9.03 -13.34 22.46
C GLU A 298 9.70 -12.07 22.98
N TYR A 299 9.09 -10.91 22.77
CA TYR A 299 9.59 -9.63 23.30
C TYR A 299 9.11 -9.37 24.73
N ALA A 300 7.98 -9.91 25.11
CA ALA A 300 7.39 -9.81 26.45
C ALA A 300 8.08 -10.79 27.42
#